data_d2db980c850a1f12b8da714c08a2d410
#
_entry.id   d2db980c850a1f12b8da714c08a2d410
#
_cell.length_a   1.000
_cell.length_b   1.000
_cell.length_c   1.000
_cell.angle_alpha   90.00
_cell.angle_beta   90.00
_cell.angle_gamma   90.00
#
_symmetry.space_group_name_H-M   'P 1'
#
loop_
_entity.id
_entity.type
_entity.pdbx_description
1 polymer ?
#
loop_
_entity_poly.entity_id
_entity_poly.type
_entity_poly.pdbx_seq_one_letter_code
_entity_poly.pdbx_strand_id
1 'polypeptide(L)'
;MLVRTGIYRITSWMKHQLTARNTGGHGVHSPYLFEWARLVMRDKNGYYAWRKIEECRARMLADKSEVAFVDYGSGKRVRSLENDANAGSLALRDKRRVCDIAKGSLARRKDAQLLARLVGWLGRPLLTSPSRGGIGDEALEDRKGLTIVELGTSLGVTTAYLAAMDSRNKVVTYEGCPAVAEVAQENWEKLGLKNIACVVGEITVDSLQLAVDSLQLAVDSLSGIDVAFIDANHTYEATLTYFNALASRVHEKSVVVVDDIHYNEDMEKAWKAICADERVTTTMDLYRMGLVFFDKHYWRKHYKMRI
;
A
#
# COMPACT_ATOMS: atom_id res chain seq x y z
N MET A 1 5.84 22.56 16.07
CA MET A 1 5.09 21.61 15.21
C MET A 1 5.57 20.18 15.44
N LEU A 2 6.86 19.85 15.32
CA LEU A 2 7.41 18.50 15.48
C LEU A 2 7.11 17.84 16.84
N VAL A 3 7.18 18.57 17.96
CA VAL A 3 6.86 18.05 19.31
C VAL A 3 5.39 17.65 19.43
N ARG A 4 4.46 18.44 18.86
CA ARG A 4 3.02 18.18 18.89
C ARG A 4 2.65 16.90 18.12
N THR A 5 3.29 16.70 16.96
CA THR A 5 3.13 15.47 16.16
C THR A 5 3.67 14.24 16.90
N GLY A 6 4.81 14.38 17.59
CA GLY A 6 5.39 13.29 18.39
C GLY A 6 4.49 12.87 19.55
N ILE A 7 3.96 13.83 20.31
CA ILE A 7 3.02 13.56 21.42
C ILE A 7 1.74 12.90 20.87
N TYR A 8 1.18 13.42 19.79
CA TYR A 8 0.01 12.84 19.14
C TYR A 8 0.22 11.37 18.78
N ARG A 9 1.34 11.03 18.13
CA ARG A 9 1.65 9.64 17.74
C ARG A 9 1.77 8.70 18.93
N ILE A 10 2.38 9.15 20.03
CA ILE A 10 2.50 8.34 21.25
C ILE A 10 1.11 8.12 21.88
N THR A 11 0.32 9.18 22.05
CA THR A 11 -1.01 9.07 22.66
C THR A 11 -1.98 8.28 21.79
N SER A 12 -1.94 8.45 20.47
CA SER A 12 -2.72 7.66 19.51
C SER A 12 -2.34 6.18 19.56
N TRP A 13 -1.03 5.87 19.60
CA TRP A 13 -0.56 4.51 19.74
C TRP A 13 -1.03 3.86 21.06
N MET A 14 -0.89 4.55 22.18
CA MET A 14 -1.36 4.07 23.48
C MET A 14 -2.87 3.80 23.46
N LYS A 15 -3.65 4.74 22.92
CA LYS A 15 -5.10 4.57 22.75
C LYS A 15 -5.43 3.36 21.91
N HIS A 16 -4.74 3.17 20.78
CA HIS A 16 -4.92 1.99 19.92
C HIS A 16 -4.61 0.71 20.68
N GLN A 17 -3.47 0.63 21.41
CA GLN A 17 -3.10 -0.55 22.18
C GLN A 17 -4.15 -0.92 23.23
N LEU A 18 -4.75 0.06 23.88
CA LEU A 18 -5.79 -0.15 24.91
C LEU A 18 -7.14 -0.56 24.29
N THR A 19 -7.45 -0.10 23.07
CA THR A 19 -8.75 -0.34 22.40
C THR A 19 -8.75 -1.50 21.41
N ALA A 20 -7.58 -2.05 21.04
CA ALA A 20 -7.45 -3.15 20.09
C ALA A 20 -7.89 -4.49 20.71
N ARG A 21 -9.18 -4.82 20.56
CA ARG A 21 -9.83 -6.00 21.15
C ARG A 21 -9.81 -7.23 20.25
N ASN A 22 -9.60 -7.06 18.95
CA ASN A 22 -9.73 -8.13 17.96
C ASN A 22 -8.39 -8.81 17.63
N THR A 23 -7.38 -8.58 18.45
CA THR A 23 -6.03 -9.12 18.26
C THR A 23 -6.05 -10.65 18.15
N GLY A 24 -5.40 -11.17 17.11
CA GLY A 24 -5.36 -12.61 16.86
C GLY A 24 -6.66 -13.20 16.32
N GLY A 25 -7.57 -12.38 15.83
CA GLY A 25 -8.87 -12.80 15.31
C GLY A 25 -9.96 -12.92 16.38
N HIS A 26 -9.68 -12.54 17.63
CA HIS A 26 -10.71 -12.59 18.69
C HIS A 26 -11.89 -11.68 18.32
N GLY A 27 -13.13 -12.22 18.39
CA GLY A 27 -14.34 -11.49 18.03
C GLY A 27 -14.46 -11.13 16.54
N VAL A 28 -13.66 -11.76 15.66
CA VAL A 28 -13.82 -11.69 14.20
C VAL A 28 -14.77 -12.82 13.81
N HIS A 29 -15.99 -12.46 13.41
CA HIS A 29 -17.04 -13.43 13.13
C HIS A 29 -17.06 -13.92 11.66
N SER A 30 -16.39 -13.22 10.73
CA SER A 30 -16.22 -13.71 9.37
C SER A 30 -15.16 -14.80 9.33
N PRO A 31 -15.46 -16.03 8.89
CA PRO A 31 -14.48 -17.12 8.77
C PRO A 31 -13.29 -16.70 7.91
N TYR A 32 -13.54 -16.02 6.79
CA TYR A 32 -12.54 -15.53 5.86
C TYR A 32 -11.57 -14.52 6.52
N LEU A 33 -12.11 -13.52 7.23
CA LEU A 33 -11.30 -12.52 7.92
C LEU A 33 -10.60 -13.10 9.15
N PHE A 34 -11.19 -14.08 9.80
CA PHE A 34 -10.56 -14.81 10.90
C PHE A 34 -9.37 -15.64 10.41
N GLU A 35 -9.54 -16.32 9.28
CA GLU A 35 -8.46 -17.06 8.63
C GLU A 35 -7.34 -16.13 8.20
N TRP A 36 -7.66 -14.99 7.59
CA TRP A 36 -6.69 -13.95 7.28
C TRP A 36 -5.90 -13.49 8.52
N ALA A 37 -6.59 -13.19 9.62
CA ALA A 37 -5.94 -12.77 10.86
C ALA A 37 -5.00 -13.82 11.43
N ARG A 38 -5.31 -15.11 11.23
CA ARG A 38 -4.47 -16.23 11.69
C ARG A 38 -3.31 -16.52 10.76
N LEU A 39 -3.56 -16.59 9.46
CA LEU A 39 -2.60 -17.09 8.49
C LEU A 39 -1.69 -15.97 7.95
N VAL A 40 -2.24 -14.77 7.73
CA VAL A 40 -1.47 -13.65 7.16
C VAL A 40 -0.74 -12.85 8.24
N MET A 41 -1.45 -12.44 9.29
CA MET A 41 -0.84 -11.62 10.35
C MET A 41 0.17 -12.39 11.21
N ARG A 42 -0.03 -13.67 11.42
CA ARG A 42 0.81 -14.51 12.28
C ARG A 42 1.84 -15.33 11.54
N ASP A 43 1.83 -15.31 10.22
CA ASP A 43 2.83 -16.02 9.43
C ASP A 43 4.23 -15.44 9.71
N LYS A 44 5.12 -16.32 10.19
CA LYS A 44 6.53 -16.01 10.47
C LYS A 44 7.47 -16.63 9.43
N ASN A 45 6.93 -17.27 8.40
CA ASN A 45 7.73 -17.90 7.37
C ASN A 45 8.54 -16.85 6.61
N GLY A 46 9.79 -17.15 6.35
CA GLY A 46 10.66 -16.39 5.47
C GLY A 46 10.53 -16.90 4.04
N TYR A 47 10.24 -16.01 3.10
CA TYR A 47 10.21 -16.33 1.68
C TYR A 47 11.58 -16.04 1.06
N TYR A 48 12.05 -16.93 0.18
CA TYR A 48 13.37 -16.79 -0.45
C TYR A 48 13.54 -15.43 -1.19
N ALA A 49 12.51 -14.99 -1.89
CA ALA A 49 12.51 -13.70 -2.60
C ALA A 49 12.76 -12.51 -1.65
N TRP A 50 12.29 -12.57 -0.41
CA TRP A 50 12.43 -11.47 0.55
C TRP A 50 13.88 -11.22 0.96
N ARG A 51 14.74 -12.25 0.97
CA ARG A 51 16.16 -12.07 1.26
C ARG A 51 16.81 -11.11 0.27
N LYS A 52 16.58 -11.31 -1.02
CA LYS A 52 17.12 -10.43 -2.07
C LYS A 52 16.57 -9.00 -1.98
N ILE A 53 15.29 -8.84 -1.64
CA ILE A 53 14.67 -7.53 -1.43
C ILE A 53 15.29 -6.82 -0.23
N GLU A 54 15.56 -7.51 0.87
CA GLU A 54 16.21 -6.93 2.06
C GLU A 54 17.70 -6.62 1.82
N GLU A 55 18.39 -7.38 1.00
CA GLU A 55 19.74 -7.03 0.52
C GLU A 55 19.71 -5.75 -0.32
N CYS A 56 18.68 -5.58 -1.17
CA CYS A 56 18.45 -4.36 -1.92
C CYS A 56 18.16 -3.17 -0.98
N ARG A 57 17.29 -3.34 0.02
CA ARG A 57 17.02 -2.36 1.07
C ARG A 57 18.32 -1.93 1.78
N ALA A 58 19.17 -2.88 2.16
CA ALA A 58 20.43 -2.59 2.84
C ALA A 58 21.37 -1.76 1.96
N ARG A 59 21.45 -2.05 0.65
CA ARG A 59 22.24 -1.25 -0.29
C ARG A 59 21.75 0.19 -0.35
N MET A 60 20.44 0.42 -0.47
CA MET A 60 19.86 1.77 -0.50
C MET A 60 20.11 2.55 0.79
N LEU A 61 20.03 1.90 1.95
CA LEU A 61 20.34 2.53 3.24
C LEU A 61 21.83 2.93 3.39
N ALA A 62 22.71 2.32 2.62
CA ALA A 62 24.14 2.63 2.59
C ALA A 62 24.53 3.58 1.43
N ASP A 63 23.64 3.77 0.45
CA ASP A 63 23.93 4.53 -0.76
C ASP A 63 23.94 6.05 -0.49
N LYS A 64 25.10 6.66 -0.72
CA LYS A 64 25.33 8.10 -0.54
C LYS A 64 25.21 8.90 -1.83
N SER A 65 24.89 8.26 -2.96
CA SER A 65 24.65 8.95 -4.22
C SER A 65 23.51 9.95 -4.09
N GLU A 66 23.61 11.07 -4.80
CA GLU A 66 22.62 12.13 -4.79
C GLU A 66 21.73 12.04 -6.02
N VAL A 67 20.44 12.21 -5.80
CA VAL A 67 19.42 12.29 -6.86
C VAL A 67 18.71 13.64 -6.82
N ALA A 68 18.27 14.11 -7.98
CA ALA A 68 17.44 15.30 -8.08
C ALA A 68 16.06 14.98 -7.49
N PHE A 69 15.73 15.51 -6.34
CA PHE A 69 14.49 15.20 -5.62
C PHE A 69 13.44 16.27 -5.86
N VAL A 70 12.23 15.81 -6.17
CA VAL A 70 11.02 16.64 -6.30
C VAL A 70 10.00 16.14 -5.29
N ASP A 71 9.53 17.01 -4.39
CA ASP A 71 8.57 16.67 -3.35
C ASP A 71 7.16 17.07 -3.77
N TYR A 72 6.34 16.11 -4.11
CA TYR A 72 4.91 16.33 -4.44
C TYR A 72 3.96 16.06 -3.26
N GLY A 73 4.44 15.57 -2.13
CA GLY A 73 3.54 14.98 -1.13
C GLY A 73 3.72 15.40 0.31
N SER A 74 4.75 16.15 0.68
CA SER A 74 5.01 16.37 2.11
C SER A 74 4.28 17.57 2.73
N GLY A 75 3.51 18.34 1.97
CA GLY A 75 2.71 19.49 2.48
C GLY A 75 3.50 20.57 3.22
N LYS A 76 4.79 20.37 3.45
CA LYS A 76 5.62 21.24 4.28
C LYS A 76 6.11 22.51 3.58
N ARG A 77 5.91 22.61 2.27
CA ARG A 77 6.60 23.62 1.45
C ARG A 77 5.75 24.63 0.68
N VAL A 78 4.44 24.45 0.65
CA VAL A 78 3.54 25.40 -0.03
C VAL A 78 3.51 26.76 0.70
N ARG A 79 3.82 26.81 2.00
CA ARG A 79 3.77 28.07 2.79
C ARG A 79 4.91 29.06 2.53
N SER A 80 6.00 28.70 1.87
CA SER A 80 7.11 29.60 1.59
C SER A 80 7.08 30.24 0.21
N LEU A 81 6.12 29.86 -0.66
CA LEU A 81 5.99 30.33 -2.03
C LEU A 81 4.77 31.20 -2.29
N GLU A 82 3.91 31.44 -1.28
CA GLU A 82 2.73 32.31 -1.42
C GLU A 82 3.06 33.80 -1.71
N ASN A 83 4.35 34.16 -1.72
CA ASN A 83 4.80 35.52 -2.00
C ASN A 83 5.37 35.74 -3.42
N ASP A 84 5.45 34.70 -4.28
CA ASP A 84 5.93 34.84 -5.66
C ASP A 84 4.78 34.60 -6.66
N ALA A 85 4.13 35.67 -7.07
CA ALA A 85 2.99 35.66 -8.01
C ALA A 85 3.36 35.19 -9.44
N ASN A 86 4.59 34.71 -9.69
CA ASN A 86 5.09 34.26 -10.98
C ASN A 86 5.60 32.80 -11.00
N ALA A 87 5.41 32.04 -9.92
CA ALA A 87 5.85 30.65 -9.86
C ALA A 87 4.76 29.72 -10.38
N GLY A 88 4.62 29.60 -11.69
CA GLY A 88 3.98 28.45 -12.30
C GLY A 88 4.72 27.19 -11.82
N SER A 89 3.99 26.27 -11.18
CA SER A 89 4.39 24.89 -10.85
C SER A 89 5.91 24.64 -10.69
N LEU A 90 6.59 25.33 -9.75
CA LEU A 90 7.97 25.05 -9.42
C LEU A 90 8.03 24.08 -8.23
N ALA A 91 7.93 22.80 -8.53
CA ALA A 91 8.41 21.75 -7.62
C ALA A 91 9.86 22.05 -7.30
N LEU A 92 10.17 22.30 -6.01
CA LEU A 92 11.52 22.62 -5.58
C LEU A 92 12.44 21.43 -5.84
N ARG A 93 13.38 21.60 -6.77
CA ARG A 93 14.42 20.61 -7.05
C ARG A 93 15.49 20.74 -5.97
N ASP A 94 15.54 19.77 -5.09
CA ASP A 94 16.56 19.61 -4.07
C ASP A 94 17.41 18.38 -4.39
N LYS A 95 18.67 18.35 -3.98
CA LYS A 95 19.46 17.12 -4.07
C LYS A 95 19.34 16.37 -2.75
N ARG A 96 18.96 15.09 -2.83
CA ARG A 96 18.90 14.21 -1.65
C ARG A 96 19.71 12.95 -1.89
N ARG A 97 20.37 12.47 -0.85
CA ARG A 97 21.05 11.18 -0.92
C ARG A 97 20.05 10.06 -0.86
N VAL A 98 20.29 9.01 -1.64
CA VAL A 98 19.42 7.79 -1.65
C VAL A 98 19.24 7.23 -0.25
N CYS A 99 20.32 7.17 0.56
CA CYS A 99 20.21 6.68 1.95
C CYS A 99 19.30 7.54 2.85
N ASP A 100 19.19 8.83 2.60
CA ASP A 100 18.35 9.72 3.40
C ASP A 100 16.87 9.59 2.97
N ILE A 101 16.62 9.39 1.68
CA ILE A 101 15.30 9.02 1.16
C ILE A 101 14.90 7.66 1.76
N ALA A 102 15.78 6.67 1.70
CA ALA A 102 15.53 5.32 2.22
C ALA A 102 15.15 5.31 3.71
N LYS A 103 15.83 6.10 4.54
CA LYS A 103 15.52 6.22 5.99
C LYS A 103 14.17 6.86 6.25
N GLY A 104 13.71 7.75 5.36
CA GLY A 104 12.49 8.52 5.55
C GLY A 104 11.24 7.89 4.94
N SER A 105 11.39 7.09 3.89
CA SER A 105 10.28 6.64 3.05
C SER A 105 10.09 5.12 2.98
N LEU A 106 11.10 4.32 3.30
CA LEU A 106 10.92 2.86 3.20
C LEU A 106 10.00 2.34 4.30
N ALA A 107 8.96 1.64 3.90
CA ALA A 107 8.09 0.92 4.82
C ALA A 107 8.91 -0.03 5.71
N ARG A 108 8.51 -0.21 6.96
CA ARG A 108 9.19 -1.16 7.83
C ARG A 108 9.11 -2.57 7.24
N ARG A 109 10.18 -3.34 7.42
CA ARG A 109 10.25 -4.73 6.93
C ARG A 109 9.00 -5.54 7.27
N LYS A 110 8.50 -5.45 8.50
CA LYS A 110 7.31 -6.19 8.94
C LYS A 110 6.04 -5.78 8.19
N ASP A 111 5.90 -4.49 7.91
CA ASP A 111 4.72 -3.94 7.23
C ASP A 111 4.72 -4.34 5.75
N ALA A 112 5.86 -4.20 5.05
CA ALA A 112 6.01 -4.65 3.67
C ALA A 112 5.81 -6.18 3.53
N GLN A 113 6.31 -6.97 4.47
CA GLN A 113 6.08 -8.41 4.51
C GLN A 113 4.62 -8.79 4.79
N LEU A 114 3.90 -7.99 5.59
CA LEU A 114 2.47 -8.19 5.81
C LEU A 114 1.69 -7.94 4.52
N LEU A 115 2.01 -6.87 3.79
CA LEU A 115 1.41 -6.58 2.47
C LEU A 115 1.69 -7.70 1.48
N ALA A 116 2.93 -8.20 1.40
CA ALA A 116 3.27 -9.33 0.55
C ALA A 116 2.45 -10.58 0.90
N ARG A 117 2.32 -10.90 2.18
CA ARG A 117 1.48 -12.03 2.62
C ARG A 117 0.00 -11.84 2.29
N LEU A 118 -0.51 -10.61 2.40
CA LEU A 118 -1.86 -10.27 1.99
C LEU A 118 -2.07 -10.58 0.50
N VAL A 119 -1.16 -10.10 -0.36
CA VAL A 119 -1.20 -10.39 -1.81
C VAL A 119 -1.15 -11.89 -2.07
N GLY A 120 -0.20 -12.60 -1.44
CA GLY A 120 -0.09 -14.05 -1.58
C GLY A 120 -1.33 -14.81 -1.12
N TRP A 121 -2.02 -14.31 -0.09
CA TRP A 121 -3.24 -14.90 0.42
C TRP A 121 -4.44 -14.66 -0.50
N LEU A 122 -4.59 -13.45 -1.04
CA LEU A 122 -5.64 -13.13 -2.02
C LEU A 122 -5.49 -13.91 -3.33
N GLY A 123 -4.25 -14.16 -3.78
CA GLY A 123 -3.96 -14.97 -4.95
C GLY A 123 -4.18 -16.48 -4.79
N ARG A 124 -4.57 -16.97 -3.61
CA ARG A 124 -4.87 -18.40 -3.43
C ARG A 124 -6.23 -18.73 -4.04
N PRO A 125 -6.42 -19.96 -4.61
CA PRO A 125 -7.74 -20.43 -4.96
C PRO A 125 -8.61 -20.40 -3.71
N LEU A 126 -9.83 -19.93 -3.82
CA LEU A 126 -10.84 -20.13 -2.79
C LEU A 126 -10.98 -21.64 -2.62
N LEU A 127 -10.49 -22.17 -1.52
CA LEU A 127 -10.77 -23.54 -1.10
C LEU A 127 -12.28 -23.60 -0.86
N THR A 128 -13.02 -24.05 -1.84
CA THR A 128 -14.40 -24.47 -1.67
C THR A 128 -14.36 -25.70 -0.77
N SER A 129 -14.59 -25.50 0.53
CA SER A 129 -14.75 -26.53 1.56
C SER A 129 -13.44 -27.24 2.01
N PRO A 130 -13.26 -27.49 3.31
CA PRO A 130 -12.15 -28.28 3.81
C PRO A 130 -12.45 -29.79 3.65
N SER A 131 -12.71 -30.23 2.42
CA SER A 131 -12.70 -31.67 2.12
C SER A 131 -11.22 -32.12 2.10
N ARG A 132 -10.91 -33.07 2.94
CA ARG A 132 -9.65 -33.80 3.09
C ARG A 132 -9.10 -34.26 1.73
N GLY A 133 -8.36 -33.41 1.08
CA GLY A 133 -7.65 -33.76 -0.16
C GLY A 133 -6.65 -32.64 -0.41
N GLY A 134 -5.38 -33.00 -0.57
CA GLY A 134 -4.33 -32.05 -0.90
C GLY A 134 -4.73 -31.20 -2.12
N ILE A 135 -4.22 -29.98 -2.19
CA ILE A 135 -4.35 -29.12 -3.35
C ILE A 135 -3.73 -29.86 -4.53
N GLY A 136 -4.55 -30.39 -5.40
CA GLY A 136 -4.07 -31.02 -6.65
C GLY A 136 -3.36 -29.97 -7.48
N ASP A 137 -2.31 -30.33 -8.18
CA ASP A 137 -1.51 -29.44 -9.04
C ASP A 137 -2.37 -28.73 -10.09
N GLU A 138 -3.50 -29.32 -10.50
CA GLU A 138 -4.48 -28.74 -11.42
C GLU A 138 -5.11 -27.43 -10.91
N ALA A 139 -5.25 -27.24 -9.59
CA ALA A 139 -5.78 -26.00 -9.01
C ALA A 139 -4.75 -24.84 -9.05
N LEU A 140 -3.52 -25.09 -9.43
CA LEU A 140 -2.45 -24.09 -9.55
C LEU A 140 -2.39 -23.49 -10.96
N GLU A 141 -2.82 -24.20 -11.99
CA GLU A 141 -2.72 -23.78 -13.38
C GLU A 141 -3.75 -22.70 -13.75
N ASP A 142 -4.89 -22.66 -13.09
CA ASP A 142 -6.02 -21.75 -13.43
C ASP A 142 -5.99 -20.42 -12.65
N ARG A 143 -4.87 -20.07 -12.01
CA ARG A 143 -4.72 -18.82 -11.26
C ARG A 143 -4.47 -17.64 -12.17
N LYS A 144 -5.42 -16.71 -12.23
CA LYS A 144 -5.14 -15.37 -12.75
C LYS A 144 -4.23 -14.62 -11.76
N GLY A 145 -3.23 -13.90 -12.29
CA GLY A 145 -2.48 -12.95 -11.50
C GLY A 145 -3.38 -11.82 -10.98
N LEU A 146 -3.02 -11.24 -9.84
CA LEU A 146 -3.73 -10.10 -9.27
C LEU A 146 -3.34 -8.79 -9.96
N THR A 147 -4.30 -7.89 -10.08
CA THR A 147 -4.07 -6.48 -10.46
C THR A 147 -3.86 -5.66 -9.18
N ILE A 148 -2.66 -5.12 -9.03
CA ILE A 148 -2.22 -4.40 -7.85
C ILE A 148 -1.88 -2.97 -8.24
N VAL A 149 -2.45 -1.99 -7.53
CA VAL A 149 -2.14 -0.56 -7.70
C VAL A 149 -1.50 -0.03 -6.43
N GLU A 150 -0.36 0.61 -6.56
CA GLU A 150 0.36 1.26 -5.45
C GLU A 150 0.50 2.76 -5.73
N LEU A 151 0.15 3.59 -4.77
CA LEU A 151 0.37 5.03 -4.81
C LEU A 151 1.48 5.38 -3.83
N GLY A 152 2.63 5.82 -4.36
CA GLY A 152 3.84 6.08 -3.58
C GLY A 152 4.86 4.95 -3.70
N THR A 153 5.59 4.92 -4.80
CA THR A 153 6.64 3.93 -5.08
C THR A 153 7.87 4.12 -4.20
N SER A 154 8.29 5.38 -4.02
CA SER A 154 9.58 5.71 -3.44
C SER A 154 10.72 4.91 -4.10
N LEU A 155 11.61 4.29 -3.36
CA LEU A 155 12.73 3.50 -3.89
C LEU A 155 12.33 2.05 -4.31
N GLY A 156 11.03 1.75 -4.38
CA GLY A 156 10.48 0.53 -4.98
C GLY A 156 10.58 -0.73 -4.13
N VAL A 157 10.84 -0.63 -2.83
CA VAL A 157 10.96 -1.83 -1.96
C VAL A 157 9.60 -2.46 -1.70
N THR A 158 8.58 -1.69 -1.37
CA THR A 158 7.22 -2.23 -1.15
C THR A 158 6.69 -2.82 -2.44
N THR A 159 6.86 -2.11 -3.56
CA THR A 159 6.53 -2.61 -4.91
C THR A 159 7.18 -3.97 -5.20
N ALA A 160 8.48 -4.11 -4.87
CA ALA A 160 9.19 -5.37 -5.06
C ALA A 160 8.58 -6.51 -4.21
N TYR A 161 8.16 -6.24 -3.00
CA TYR A 161 7.46 -7.21 -2.15
C TYR A 161 6.12 -7.64 -2.75
N LEU A 162 5.34 -6.69 -3.29
CA LEU A 162 4.04 -6.97 -3.93
C LEU A 162 4.22 -7.82 -5.20
N ALA A 163 5.20 -7.45 -6.03
CA ALA A 163 5.47 -8.10 -7.31
C ALA A 163 6.06 -9.51 -7.17
N ALA A 164 6.89 -9.72 -6.15
CA ALA A 164 7.61 -10.98 -5.95
C ALA A 164 6.73 -12.15 -5.47
N MET A 165 5.47 -11.89 -5.09
CA MET A 165 4.57 -12.93 -4.57
C MET A 165 4.09 -13.88 -5.65
N ASP A 166 3.88 -13.38 -6.86
CA ASP A 166 3.53 -14.18 -8.04
C ASP A 166 3.93 -13.40 -9.31
N SER A 167 4.69 -13.99 -10.20
CA SER A 167 5.11 -13.37 -11.46
C SER A 167 3.96 -13.05 -12.43
N ARG A 168 2.79 -13.65 -12.23
CA ARG A 168 1.56 -13.37 -12.98
C ARG A 168 0.84 -12.12 -12.49
N ASN A 169 1.13 -11.64 -11.28
CA ASN A 169 0.58 -10.37 -10.79
C ASN A 169 1.00 -9.22 -11.71
N LYS A 170 0.12 -8.25 -11.87
CA LYS A 170 0.42 -7.00 -12.56
C LYS A 170 0.44 -5.89 -11.51
N VAL A 171 1.60 -5.30 -11.29
CA VAL A 171 1.76 -4.20 -10.33
C VAL A 171 1.93 -2.91 -11.10
N VAL A 172 1.04 -1.94 -10.84
CA VAL A 172 1.20 -0.56 -11.32
C VAL A 172 1.45 0.32 -10.12
N THR A 173 2.55 1.05 -10.17
CA THR A 173 2.97 1.92 -9.08
C THR A 173 3.21 3.33 -9.58
N TYR A 174 2.96 4.32 -8.72
CA TYR A 174 3.05 5.74 -9.05
C TYR A 174 4.12 6.42 -8.22
N GLU A 175 5.03 7.13 -8.90
CA GLU A 175 6.08 7.93 -8.27
C GLU A 175 6.11 9.35 -8.84
N GLY A 176 6.01 10.34 -7.96
CA GLY A 176 6.05 11.75 -8.37
C GLY A 176 7.43 12.17 -8.89
N CYS A 177 8.51 11.72 -8.25
CA CYS A 177 9.87 12.14 -8.55
C CYS A 177 10.53 11.23 -9.59
N PRO A 178 10.85 11.74 -10.81
CA PRO A 178 11.44 10.92 -11.87
C PRO A 178 12.76 10.25 -11.43
N ALA A 179 13.66 10.98 -10.77
CA ALA A 179 14.94 10.42 -10.36
C ALA A 179 14.82 9.34 -9.27
N VAL A 180 13.77 9.39 -8.45
CA VAL A 180 13.46 8.34 -7.46
C VAL A 180 12.87 7.11 -8.17
N ALA A 181 12.01 7.34 -9.17
CA ALA A 181 11.46 6.28 -9.99
C ALA A 181 12.54 5.52 -10.78
N GLU A 182 13.56 6.21 -11.31
CA GLU A 182 14.72 5.60 -11.97
C GLU A 182 15.45 4.64 -11.00
N VAL A 183 15.73 5.08 -9.78
CA VAL A 183 16.36 4.22 -8.76
C VAL A 183 15.48 3.01 -8.44
N ALA A 184 14.17 3.17 -8.36
CA ALA A 184 13.24 2.06 -8.14
C ALA A 184 13.28 1.05 -9.30
N GLN A 185 13.26 1.52 -10.55
CA GLN A 185 13.33 0.68 -11.75
C GLN A 185 14.64 -0.13 -11.79
N GLU A 186 15.79 0.51 -11.56
CA GLU A 186 17.06 -0.19 -11.44
C GLU A 186 17.05 -1.29 -10.37
N ASN A 187 16.40 -1.02 -9.23
CA ASN A 187 16.28 -2.00 -8.16
C ASN A 187 15.47 -3.22 -8.60
N TRP A 188 14.35 -3.02 -9.31
CA TRP A 188 13.53 -4.12 -9.83
C TRP A 188 14.24 -4.93 -10.92
N GLU A 189 14.99 -4.27 -11.80
CA GLU A 189 15.83 -4.95 -12.79
C GLU A 189 16.86 -5.86 -12.14
N LYS A 190 17.59 -5.34 -11.13
CA LYS A 190 18.55 -6.12 -10.32
C LYS A 190 17.91 -7.28 -9.56
N LEU A 191 16.62 -7.17 -9.22
CA LEU A 191 15.84 -8.23 -8.59
C LEU A 191 15.22 -9.21 -9.60
N GLY A 192 15.26 -8.89 -10.91
CA GLY A 192 14.65 -9.70 -11.96
C GLY A 192 13.12 -9.62 -12.02
N LEU A 193 12.52 -8.57 -11.46
CA LEU A 193 11.07 -8.36 -11.47
C LEU A 193 10.66 -7.68 -12.79
N LYS A 194 9.75 -8.33 -13.53
CA LYS A 194 9.30 -7.88 -14.87
C LYS A 194 7.82 -7.54 -14.92
N ASN A 195 7.12 -7.71 -13.83
CA ASN A 195 5.67 -7.57 -13.71
C ASN A 195 5.25 -6.25 -13.03
N ILE A 196 6.08 -5.21 -13.16
CA ILE A 196 5.89 -3.89 -12.58
C ILE A 196 5.87 -2.85 -13.71
N ALA A 197 4.85 -1.98 -13.70
CA ALA A 197 4.77 -0.77 -14.50
C ALA A 197 4.82 0.45 -13.57
N CYS A 198 5.76 1.36 -13.80
CA CYS A 198 5.90 2.60 -13.04
C CYS A 198 5.35 3.77 -13.85
N VAL A 199 4.39 4.48 -13.28
CA VAL A 199 3.87 5.74 -13.79
C VAL A 199 4.58 6.87 -13.07
N VAL A 200 5.28 7.71 -13.83
CA VAL A 200 6.07 8.81 -13.27
C VAL A 200 5.33 10.13 -13.44
N GLY A 201 5.16 10.86 -12.37
CA GLY A 201 4.52 12.17 -12.33
C GLY A 201 3.57 12.35 -11.15
N GLU A 202 2.98 13.54 -11.08
CA GLU A 202 2.04 13.87 -10.02
C GLU A 202 0.82 12.93 -10.03
N ILE A 203 0.43 12.45 -8.86
CA ILE A 203 -0.78 11.64 -8.70
C ILE A 203 -1.99 12.57 -8.70
N THR A 204 -2.64 12.68 -9.85
CA THR A 204 -3.92 13.38 -10.02
C THR A 204 -5.04 12.37 -10.26
N VAL A 205 -6.30 12.82 -10.13
CA VAL A 205 -7.46 11.97 -10.48
C VAL A 205 -7.37 11.50 -11.92
N ASP A 206 -6.99 12.41 -12.84
CA ASP A 206 -6.87 12.10 -14.26
C ASP A 206 -5.74 11.11 -14.55
N SER A 207 -4.56 11.25 -13.90
CA SER A 207 -3.46 10.32 -14.07
C SER A 207 -3.80 8.92 -13.52
N LEU A 208 -4.51 8.85 -12.40
CA LEU A 208 -5.03 7.60 -11.84
C LEU A 208 -6.06 6.97 -12.79
N GLN A 209 -6.98 7.78 -13.35
CA GLN A 209 -7.98 7.31 -14.28
C GLN A 209 -7.33 6.72 -15.53
N LEU A 210 -6.42 7.46 -16.18
CA LEU A 210 -5.72 7.03 -17.38
C LEU A 210 -4.93 5.74 -17.20
N ALA A 211 -4.25 5.60 -16.07
CA ALA A 211 -3.44 4.40 -15.84
C ALA A 211 -4.31 3.19 -15.47
N VAL A 212 -5.39 3.37 -14.72
CA VAL A 212 -6.36 2.28 -14.48
C VAL A 212 -7.04 1.88 -15.79
N ASP A 213 -7.39 2.83 -16.64
CA ASP A 213 -7.97 2.56 -17.96
C ASP A 213 -6.96 1.87 -18.89
N SER A 214 -5.68 2.26 -18.87
CA SER A 214 -4.61 1.60 -19.60
C SER A 214 -4.36 0.16 -19.12
N LEU A 215 -4.51 -0.10 -17.82
CA LEU A 215 -4.50 -1.45 -17.25
C LEU A 215 -5.69 -2.29 -17.75
N GLN A 216 -6.88 -1.70 -17.83
CA GLN A 216 -8.06 -2.38 -18.37
C GLN A 216 -7.91 -2.75 -19.85
N LEU A 217 -7.29 -1.89 -20.66
CA LEU A 217 -7.00 -2.17 -22.07
C LEU A 217 -5.92 -3.25 -22.25
N ALA A 218 -4.98 -3.36 -21.30
CA ALA A 218 -3.93 -4.39 -21.31
C ALA A 218 -4.38 -5.73 -20.72
N VAL A 219 -5.54 -5.77 -20.06
CA VAL A 219 -6.15 -6.96 -19.48
C VAL A 219 -7.52 -7.13 -20.09
N ASP A 220 -7.68 -8.14 -20.95
CA ASP A 220 -8.94 -8.59 -21.55
C ASP A 220 -9.98 -9.07 -20.51
N SER A 221 -10.02 -8.44 -19.33
CA SER A 221 -10.91 -8.87 -18.26
C SER A 221 -11.57 -7.68 -17.57
N LEU A 222 -12.87 -7.80 -17.42
CA LEU A 222 -13.79 -7.06 -16.53
C LEU A 222 -13.36 -7.08 -15.04
N SER A 223 -12.18 -7.59 -14.70
CA SER A 223 -11.66 -7.67 -13.34
C SER A 223 -11.05 -6.32 -12.96
N GLY A 224 -11.67 -5.63 -12.02
CA GLY A 224 -11.15 -4.40 -11.41
C GLY A 224 -9.82 -4.60 -10.66
N ILE A 225 -9.48 -3.66 -9.81
CA ILE A 225 -8.30 -3.70 -8.94
C ILE A 225 -8.52 -4.73 -7.83
N ASP A 226 -7.63 -5.72 -7.69
CA ASP A 226 -7.68 -6.70 -6.60
C ASP A 226 -7.10 -6.13 -5.29
N VAL A 227 -5.97 -5.42 -5.39
CA VAL A 227 -5.30 -4.78 -4.26
C VAL A 227 -4.92 -3.36 -4.61
N ALA A 228 -5.29 -2.41 -3.77
CA ALA A 228 -4.77 -1.06 -3.83
C ALA A 228 -4.00 -0.72 -2.55
N PHE A 229 -2.83 -0.10 -2.66
CA PHE A 229 -2.04 0.39 -1.55
C PHE A 229 -1.83 1.91 -1.69
N ILE A 230 -2.31 2.66 -0.71
CA ILE A 230 -2.22 4.13 -0.66
C ILE A 230 -1.16 4.50 0.37
N ASP A 231 0.01 4.92 -0.10
CA ASP A 231 1.17 5.38 0.68
C ASP A 231 1.74 6.68 0.07
N ALA A 232 0.85 7.61 -0.23
CA ALA A 232 1.20 8.88 -0.84
C ALA A 232 0.44 10.03 -0.17
N ASN A 233 1.11 11.18 -0.04
CA ASN A 233 0.53 12.45 0.42
C ASN A 233 -0.42 12.33 1.62
N HIS A 234 0.14 12.25 2.83
CA HIS A 234 -0.58 11.98 4.08
C HIS A 234 -1.40 13.18 4.58
N THR A 235 -2.33 13.66 3.73
CA THR A 235 -3.33 14.68 4.04
C THR A 235 -4.74 14.11 3.90
N TYR A 236 -5.70 14.74 4.58
CA TYR A 236 -7.11 14.33 4.52
C TYR A 236 -7.66 14.32 3.08
N GLU A 237 -7.47 15.42 2.36
CA GLU A 237 -8.03 15.62 1.02
C GLU A 237 -7.42 14.67 -0.01
N ALA A 238 -6.09 14.56 -0.04
CA ALA A 238 -5.42 13.67 -0.99
C ALA A 238 -5.78 12.20 -0.74
N THR A 239 -5.77 11.78 0.54
CA THR A 239 -6.11 10.39 0.90
C THR A 239 -7.53 10.02 0.47
N LEU A 240 -8.52 10.92 0.69
CA LEU A 240 -9.89 10.66 0.25
C LEU A 240 -10.03 10.72 -1.28
N THR A 241 -9.33 11.62 -1.95
CA THR A 241 -9.30 11.70 -3.41
C THR A 241 -8.78 10.37 -4.00
N TYR A 242 -7.66 9.87 -3.51
CA TYR A 242 -7.08 8.60 -3.94
C TYR A 242 -7.99 7.42 -3.61
N PHE A 243 -8.52 7.37 -2.38
CA PHE A 243 -9.46 6.32 -2.00
C PHE A 243 -10.69 6.29 -2.92
N ASN A 244 -11.30 7.45 -3.21
CA ASN A 244 -12.48 7.53 -4.05
C ASN A 244 -12.21 7.08 -5.49
N ALA A 245 -11.08 7.50 -6.07
CA ALA A 245 -10.67 7.09 -7.41
C ALA A 245 -10.47 5.56 -7.50
N LEU A 246 -9.80 4.96 -6.51
CA LEU A 246 -9.56 3.52 -6.47
C LEU A 246 -10.83 2.72 -6.15
N ALA A 247 -11.64 3.20 -5.19
CA ALA A 247 -12.87 2.52 -4.76
C ALA A 247 -13.97 2.49 -5.84
N SER A 248 -13.86 3.29 -6.90
CA SER A 248 -14.73 3.19 -8.08
C SER A 248 -14.37 2.00 -8.99
N ARG A 249 -13.22 1.37 -8.80
CA ARG A 249 -12.64 0.34 -9.65
C ARG A 249 -12.40 -0.99 -8.94
N VAL A 250 -12.81 -1.11 -7.69
CA VAL A 250 -12.72 -2.34 -6.91
C VAL A 250 -13.94 -3.24 -7.15
N HIS A 251 -13.79 -4.50 -6.82
CA HIS A 251 -14.85 -5.51 -6.77
C HIS A 251 -15.01 -6.07 -5.34
N GLU A 252 -15.96 -6.94 -5.11
CA GLU A 252 -16.28 -7.47 -3.78
C GLU A 252 -15.09 -8.15 -3.07
N LYS A 253 -14.17 -8.75 -3.83
CA LYS A 253 -12.98 -9.45 -3.27
C LYS A 253 -11.77 -8.55 -3.13
N SER A 254 -11.87 -7.28 -3.50
CA SER A 254 -10.77 -6.32 -3.44
C SER A 254 -10.43 -5.94 -2.01
N VAL A 255 -9.17 -5.55 -1.82
CA VAL A 255 -8.70 -4.95 -0.57
C VAL A 255 -7.97 -3.64 -0.87
N VAL A 256 -8.42 -2.55 -0.25
CA VAL A 256 -7.67 -1.29 -0.23
C VAL A 256 -6.93 -1.18 1.08
N VAL A 257 -5.63 -0.94 1.02
CA VAL A 257 -4.77 -0.70 2.17
C VAL A 257 -4.37 0.78 2.19
N VAL A 258 -4.57 1.43 3.31
CA VAL A 258 -4.16 2.83 3.53
C VAL A 258 -3.06 2.83 4.57
N ASP A 259 -1.87 3.37 4.22
CA ASP A 259 -0.77 3.46 5.17
C ASP A 259 -0.91 4.67 6.09
N ASP A 260 -0.20 4.60 7.20
CA ASP A 260 -0.06 5.65 8.21
C ASP A 260 -1.37 6.30 8.67
N ILE A 261 -2.47 5.51 8.82
CA ILE A 261 -3.82 5.97 9.22
C ILE A 261 -3.89 6.72 10.55
N HIS A 262 -2.86 6.63 11.38
CA HIS A 262 -2.69 7.35 12.65
C HIS A 262 -1.43 8.24 12.68
N TYR A 263 -0.90 8.62 11.51
CA TYR A 263 0.29 9.46 11.41
C TYR A 263 0.09 10.85 11.99
N ASN A 264 -1.06 11.47 11.70
CA ASN A 264 -1.48 12.79 12.17
C ASN A 264 -3.01 12.87 12.28
N GLU A 265 -3.54 14.01 12.75
CA GLU A 265 -4.98 14.22 12.90
C GLU A 265 -5.74 14.17 11.56
N ASP A 266 -5.13 14.61 10.46
CA ASP A 266 -5.75 14.60 9.14
C ASP A 266 -5.91 13.17 8.61
N MET A 267 -4.89 12.33 8.78
CA MET A 267 -4.97 10.91 8.44
C MET A 267 -5.99 10.16 9.29
N GLU A 268 -6.11 10.49 10.59
CA GLU A 268 -7.15 9.89 11.44
C GLU A 268 -8.56 10.31 10.99
N LYS A 269 -8.74 11.56 10.55
CA LYS A 269 -10.02 12.03 9.96
C LYS A 269 -10.31 11.29 8.65
N ALA A 270 -9.31 11.18 7.75
CA ALA A 270 -9.44 10.45 6.49
C ALA A 270 -9.83 8.99 6.74
N TRP A 271 -9.15 8.32 7.67
CA TRP A 271 -9.49 6.95 8.05
C TRP A 271 -10.92 6.80 8.57
N LYS A 272 -11.38 7.72 9.42
CA LYS A 272 -12.77 7.73 9.89
C LYS A 272 -13.78 7.93 8.76
N ALA A 273 -13.48 8.83 7.80
CA ALA A 273 -14.32 9.05 6.64
C ALA A 273 -14.39 7.80 5.74
N ILE A 274 -13.25 7.15 5.49
CA ILE A 274 -13.19 5.87 4.75
C ILE A 274 -14.02 4.79 5.47
N CYS A 275 -13.89 4.65 6.78
CA CYS A 275 -14.70 3.70 7.55
C CYS A 275 -16.21 4.00 7.47
N ALA A 276 -16.59 5.26 7.28
CA ALA A 276 -18.00 5.66 7.18
C ALA A 276 -18.57 5.55 5.75
N ASP A 277 -17.74 5.34 4.73
CA ASP A 277 -18.15 5.22 3.32
C ASP A 277 -19.11 4.06 3.12
N GLU A 278 -20.17 4.27 2.35
CA GLU A 278 -21.25 3.28 2.14
C GLU A 278 -20.78 2.04 1.36
N ARG A 279 -19.76 2.18 0.53
CA ARG A 279 -19.13 1.09 -0.23
C ARG A 279 -18.37 0.12 0.66
N VAL A 280 -17.91 0.59 1.82
CA VAL A 280 -17.07 -0.14 2.75
C VAL A 280 -17.92 -1.02 3.66
N THR A 281 -17.63 -2.30 3.69
CA THR A 281 -18.32 -3.26 4.56
C THR A 281 -17.54 -3.56 5.82
N THR A 282 -16.26 -3.84 5.70
CA THR A 282 -15.42 -4.15 6.86
C THR A 282 -14.09 -3.41 6.79
N THR A 283 -13.57 -3.01 7.95
CA THR A 283 -12.22 -2.47 8.05
C THR A 283 -11.43 -3.13 9.17
N MET A 284 -10.09 -3.14 9.00
CA MET A 284 -9.16 -3.58 10.02
C MET A 284 -8.12 -2.49 10.27
N ASP A 285 -8.15 -1.90 11.46
CA ASP A 285 -7.18 -0.92 11.94
C ASP A 285 -6.01 -1.66 12.61
N LEU A 286 -4.86 -1.65 11.96
CA LEU A 286 -3.61 -2.25 12.44
C LEU A 286 -2.66 -1.19 13.02
N TYR A 287 -3.14 -0.01 13.34
CA TYR A 287 -2.45 1.19 13.77
C TYR A 287 -1.66 1.87 12.64
N ARG A 288 -0.69 1.22 12.03
CA ARG A 288 0.08 1.84 10.95
C ARG A 288 -0.66 1.81 9.62
N MET A 289 -1.37 0.75 9.36
CA MET A 289 -2.17 0.63 8.14
C MET A 289 -3.59 0.22 8.45
N GLY A 290 -4.51 0.65 7.61
CA GLY A 290 -5.90 0.26 7.60
C GLY A 290 -6.21 -0.59 6.38
N LEU A 291 -6.90 -1.72 6.58
CA LEU A 291 -7.41 -2.54 5.49
C LEU A 291 -8.89 -2.30 5.32
N VAL A 292 -9.34 -2.18 4.08
CA VAL A 292 -10.73 -1.89 3.69
C VAL A 292 -11.23 -3.00 2.78
N PHE A 293 -12.38 -3.57 3.11
CA PHE A 293 -13.03 -4.66 2.39
C PHE A 293 -14.39 -4.22 1.87
N PHE A 294 -14.83 -4.78 0.74
CA PHE A 294 -16.01 -4.38 -0.02
C PHE A 294 -17.06 -5.49 -0.19
N ASP A 295 -16.81 -6.68 0.35
CA ASP A 295 -17.70 -7.83 0.20
C ASP A 295 -19.01 -7.59 0.97
N LYS A 296 -20.11 -7.47 0.26
CA LYS A 296 -21.46 -7.21 0.78
C LYS A 296 -22.04 -8.35 1.63
N HIS A 297 -21.44 -9.54 1.55
CA HIS A 297 -21.79 -10.65 2.42
C HIS A 297 -21.25 -10.49 3.84
N TYR A 298 -20.33 -9.53 4.06
CA TYR A 298 -19.82 -9.23 5.39
C TYR A 298 -20.69 -8.18 6.07
N TRP A 299 -20.88 -8.38 7.37
CA TRP A 299 -21.51 -7.38 8.22
C TRP A 299 -20.63 -6.16 8.32
N ARG A 300 -21.20 -4.97 8.26
CA ARG A 300 -20.46 -3.74 8.46
C ARG A 300 -19.82 -3.74 9.86
N LYS A 301 -18.49 -3.84 9.90
CA LYS A 301 -17.73 -4.00 11.12
C LYS A 301 -16.34 -3.37 11.02
N HIS A 302 -15.94 -2.73 12.12
CA HIS A 302 -14.60 -2.13 12.23
C HIS A 302 -13.81 -2.86 13.31
N TYR A 303 -12.75 -3.55 12.91
CA TYR A 303 -11.89 -4.30 13.81
C TYR A 303 -10.64 -3.50 14.13
N LYS A 304 -10.17 -3.58 15.40
CA LYS A 304 -8.88 -3.03 15.83
C LYS A 304 -7.99 -4.17 16.30
N MET A 305 -6.82 -4.30 15.68
CA MET A 305 -5.90 -5.41 15.94
C MET A 305 -4.50 -4.90 16.24
N ARG A 306 -3.80 -5.57 17.13
CA ARG A 306 -2.36 -5.41 17.34
C ARG A 306 -1.60 -6.40 16.47
N ILE A 307 -0.54 -5.93 15.79
CA ILE A 307 0.39 -6.73 14.99
C ILE A 307 1.64 -7.05 15.82
#